data_7cc1afd4ae894d3b827917f691849165
#
_entry.id   7cc1afd4ae894d3b827917f691849165
#
_cell.length_a   1.000
_cell.length_b   1.000
_cell.length_c   1.000
_cell.angle_alpha   90.00
_cell.angle_beta   90.00
_cell.angle_gamma   90.00
#
_symmetry.space_group_name_H-M   'P 1'
#
loop_
_entity.id
_entity.type
_entity.pdbx_description
1 polymer ?
#
loop_
_entity_poly.entity_id
_entity_poly.type
_entity_poly.pdbx_seq_one_letter_code
_entity_poly.pdbx_strand_id
1 'polypeptide(L)' 'MSKYDKMLELNKRKSEEKVERAVLTIRTMVLEREKVSVPALMQKTGLSRGFFYKNPIVRGEIDACLLYTSD' A
#
# COMPACT_ATOMS: atom_id res chain seq x y z
N MET A 1 -24.49 -15.54 -2.78
CA MET A 1 -23.80 -14.45 -3.46
C MET A 1 -24.26 -14.31 -4.88
N SER A 2 -24.58 -13.12 -5.30
CA SER A 2 -25.05 -12.89 -6.65
C SER A 2 -23.88 -12.83 -7.64
N LYS A 3 -24.20 -13.03 -8.91
CA LYS A 3 -23.19 -12.94 -9.97
C LYS A 3 -22.56 -11.56 -10.04
N TYR A 4 -23.29 -10.54 -9.66
CA TYR A 4 -22.79 -9.16 -9.65
C TYR A 4 -21.67 -8.97 -8.66
N ASP A 5 -21.80 -9.57 -7.50
CA ASP A 5 -20.80 -9.45 -6.47
C ASP A 5 -19.46 -10.01 -6.92
N LYS A 6 -19.48 -11.09 -7.69
CA LYS A 6 -18.27 -11.70 -8.22
C LYS A 6 -17.54 -10.77 -9.19
N MET A 7 -18.31 -10.11 -10.08
CA MET A 7 -17.70 -9.19 -11.04
C MET A 7 -17.15 -7.94 -10.37
N LEU A 8 -17.89 -7.41 -9.41
CA LEU A 8 -17.44 -6.25 -8.65
C LEU A 8 -16.21 -6.60 -7.83
N GLU A 9 -16.16 -7.80 -7.26
CA GLU A 9 -14.99 -8.25 -6.52
C GLU A 9 -13.73 -8.31 -7.37
N LEU A 10 -13.83 -8.79 -8.60
CA LEU A 10 -12.69 -8.87 -9.51
C LEU A 10 -12.12 -7.49 -9.83
N ASN A 11 -12.99 -6.50 -10.04
CA ASN A 11 -12.56 -5.15 -10.30
C ASN A 11 -11.96 -4.49 -9.05
N LYS A 12 -12.53 -4.75 -7.90
CA LYS A 12 -12.00 -4.26 -6.64
C LYS A 12 -10.66 -4.90 -6.28
N ARG A 13 -10.50 -6.18 -6.58
CA ARG A 13 -9.28 -6.91 -6.24
C ARG A 13 -8.03 -6.34 -6.87
N LYS A 14 -8.12 -5.85 -8.10
CA LYS A 14 -6.95 -5.25 -8.74
C LYS A 14 -6.43 -4.05 -7.95
N SER A 15 -7.35 -3.23 -7.46
CA SER A 15 -7.00 -2.09 -6.64
C SER A 15 -6.61 -2.51 -5.23
N GLU A 16 -7.36 -3.45 -4.65
CA GLU A 16 -7.10 -3.94 -3.30
C GLU A 16 -5.78 -4.69 -3.20
N GLU A 17 -5.39 -5.44 -4.22
CA GLU A 17 -4.11 -6.13 -4.24
C GLU A 17 -2.94 -5.16 -4.13
N LYS A 18 -3.02 -4.04 -4.83
CA LYS A 18 -1.99 -3.02 -4.76
C LYS A 18 -1.93 -2.40 -3.37
N VAL A 19 -3.10 -2.08 -2.81
CA VAL A 19 -3.20 -1.51 -1.47
C VAL A 19 -2.67 -2.50 -0.45
N GLU A 20 -3.10 -3.75 -0.53
CA GLU A 20 -2.67 -4.79 0.39
C GLU A 20 -1.16 -5.00 0.34
N ARG A 21 -0.60 -5.06 -0.86
CA ARG A 21 0.84 -5.20 -1.05
C ARG A 21 1.59 -4.04 -0.39
N ALA A 22 1.12 -2.83 -0.62
CA ALA A 22 1.75 -1.65 -0.04
C ALA A 22 1.66 -1.67 1.49
N VAL A 23 0.48 -1.96 2.04
CA VAL A 23 0.27 -2.01 3.49
C VAL A 23 1.13 -3.09 4.13
N LEU A 24 1.15 -4.28 3.55
CA LEU A 24 1.97 -5.38 4.06
C LEU A 24 3.46 -5.03 4.04
N THR A 25 3.90 -4.38 2.98
CA THR A 25 5.30 -3.95 2.87
C THR A 25 5.63 -2.93 3.96
N ILE A 26 4.76 -1.96 4.17
CA ILE A 26 4.94 -0.96 5.23
C ILE A 26 5.04 -1.65 6.59
N ARG A 27 4.11 -2.55 6.89
CA ARG A 27 4.09 -3.25 8.17
C ARG A 27 5.32 -4.11 8.37
N THR A 28 5.77 -4.80 7.32
CA THR A 28 6.98 -5.60 7.37
C THR A 28 8.20 -4.74 7.66
N MET A 29 8.31 -3.59 7.00
CA MET A 29 9.41 -2.68 7.24
C MET A 29 9.42 -2.16 8.68
N VAL A 30 8.24 -1.87 9.23
CA VAL A 30 8.12 -1.44 10.62
C VAL A 30 8.57 -2.54 11.57
N LEU A 31 8.15 -3.78 11.30
CA LEU A 31 8.54 -4.93 12.13
C LEU A 31 10.05 -5.17 12.08
N GLU A 32 10.66 -4.97 10.93
CA GLU A 32 12.10 -5.11 10.75
C GLU A 32 12.88 -3.86 11.17
N ARG A 33 12.16 -2.85 11.61
CA ARG A 33 12.72 -1.55 12.00
C ARG A 33 13.50 -0.89 10.87
N GLU A 34 13.04 -1.09 9.65
CA GLU A 34 13.58 -0.41 8.50
C GLU A 34 12.92 0.95 8.36
N LYS A 35 13.68 1.91 7.83
CA LYS A 35 13.12 3.23 7.56
C LYS A 35 12.11 3.13 6.41
N VAL A 36 10.90 3.60 6.64
CA VAL A 36 9.84 3.61 5.63
C VAL A 36 9.91 4.91 4.85
N SER A 37 9.99 4.81 3.54
CA SER A 37 9.98 5.98 2.65
C SER A 37 9.31 5.59 1.36
N VAL A 38 8.77 6.58 0.64
CA VAL A 38 8.12 6.31 -0.64
C VAL A 38 9.08 5.68 -1.65
N PRO A 39 10.32 6.18 -1.82
CA PRO A 39 11.26 5.52 -2.72
C PRO A 39 11.52 4.06 -2.38
N ALA A 40 11.67 3.73 -1.10
CA ALA A 40 11.87 2.36 -0.68
C ALA A 40 10.64 1.51 -0.97
N LEU A 41 9.44 2.04 -0.73
CA LEU A 41 8.20 1.34 -1.02
C LEU A 41 8.04 1.10 -2.52
N MET A 42 8.40 2.07 -3.33
CA MET A 42 8.37 1.92 -4.78
C MET A 42 9.26 0.76 -5.25
N GLN A 43 10.45 0.68 -4.71
CA GLN A 43 11.35 -0.41 -5.05
C GLN A 43 10.84 -1.76 -4.60
N LYS A 44 10.32 -1.84 -3.39
CA LYS A 44 9.86 -3.12 -2.82
C LYS A 44 8.56 -3.61 -3.45
N THR A 45 7.65 -2.71 -3.78
CA THR A 45 6.33 -3.07 -4.31
C THR A 45 6.25 -3.00 -5.82
N GLY A 46 7.10 -2.21 -6.45
CA GLY A 46 7.00 -1.94 -7.88
C GLY A 46 5.85 -1.01 -8.25
N LEU A 47 5.24 -0.37 -7.26
CA LEU A 47 4.14 0.55 -7.49
C LEU A 47 4.65 1.96 -7.76
N SER A 48 3.82 2.79 -8.40
CA SER A 48 4.21 4.14 -8.75
C SER A 48 4.17 5.07 -7.55
N ARG A 49 4.95 6.15 -7.62
CA ARG A 49 4.97 7.17 -6.58
C ARG A 49 3.58 7.78 -6.37
N GLY A 50 2.88 8.07 -7.47
CA GLY A 50 1.55 8.64 -7.40
C GLY A 50 0.56 7.78 -6.64
N PHE A 51 0.71 6.46 -6.72
CA PHE A 51 -0.15 5.55 -5.99
C PHE A 51 -0.05 5.79 -4.48
N PHE A 52 1.15 5.96 -3.96
CA PHE A 52 1.36 6.16 -2.53
C PHE A 52 0.82 7.49 -2.03
N TYR A 53 0.81 8.50 -2.88
CA TYR A 53 0.30 9.81 -2.50
C TYR A 53 -1.21 9.95 -2.69
N LYS A 54 -1.77 9.25 -3.66
CA LYS A 54 -3.19 9.38 -4.00
C LYS A 54 -4.10 8.45 -3.23
N ASN A 55 -3.61 7.27 -2.86
CA ASN A 55 -4.45 6.31 -2.18
C ASN A 55 -4.58 6.65 -0.70
N PRO A 56 -5.80 6.95 -0.21
CA PRO A 56 -5.98 7.39 1.17
C PRO A 56 -5.63 6.30 2.19
N ILE A 57 -5.87 5.04 1.85
CA ILE A 57 -5.57 3.94 2.77
C ILE A 57 -4.07 3.79 2.95
N VAL A 58 -3.34 3.76 1.85
CA VAL A 58 -1.89 3.63 1.88
C VAL A 58 -1.25 4.85 2.53
N ARG A 59 -1.74 6.04 2.19
CA ARG A 59 -1.24 7.27 2.76
C ARG A 59 -1.46 7.31 4.27
N GLY A 60 -2.62 6.84 4.72
CA GLY A 60 -2.90 6.76 6.15
C GLY A 60 -1.94 5.84 6.87
N GLU A 61 -1.59 4.71 6.28
CA GLU A 61 -0.62 3.79 6.85
C GLU A 61 0.77 4.42 6.93
N ILE A 62 1.16 5.14 5.91
CA ILE A 62 2.45 5.84 5.89
C ILE A 62 2.48 6.92 6.98
N ASP A 63 1.41 7.70 7.07
CA ASP A 63 1.34 8.78 8.06
C ASP A 63 1.33 8.24 9.49
N ALA A 64 0.76 7.06 9.71
CA ALA A 64 0.73 6.42 11.02
C ALA A 64 2.06 5.73 11.36
N CYS A 65 2.97 5.63 10.42
CA CYS A 65 4.22 4.90 10.61
C CYS A 65 5.23 5.76 11.35
N LEU A 66 5.72 5.27 12.49
CA LEU A 66 6.69 5.99 13.31
C LEU A 66 8.08 6.02 12.69
N LEU A 67 8.37 5.08 11.78
CA LEU A 67 9.66 4.99 11.13
C LEU A 67 9.70 5.65 9.76
N TYR A 68 8.62 6.33 9.40
CA TYR A 68 8.57 7.01 8.10
C TYR A 68 9.52 8.20 8.07
N THR A 69 10.32 8.25 7.01
CA THR A 69 11.19 9.40 6.78
C THR A 69 10.71 10.17 5.56
N SER A 70 10.70 11.48 5.68
CA SER A 70 10.37 12.35 4.56
C SER A 70 11.44 12.26 3.48
N ASP A 71 10.99 12.38 2.26
CA ASP A 71 11.91 12.43 1.13
C ASP A 71 12.72 13.71 1.11
#